data_f489f7f20323e6ee8a25dce4f6c7ec19
#
_entry.id   f489f7f20323e6ee8a25dce4f6c7ec19
#
_cell.length_a   1.000
_cell.length_b   1.000
_cell.length_c   1.000
_cell.angle_alpha   90.00
_cell.angle_beta   90.00
_cell.angle_gamma   90.00
#
_symmetry.space_group_name_H-M   'P 1'
#
loop_
_entity.id
_entity.type
_entity.pdbx_description
1 polymer ?
#
loop_
_entity_poly.entity_id
_entity_poly.type
_entity_poly.pdbx_seq_one_letter_code
_entity_poly.pdbx_strand_id
1 'polypeptide(L)'
;MKHLYIALLASAALTTACSDYNDQFEGLKEGHHAVDVKKINYTLTADDYKAIAEDATNKALAKKNGEEKELAALAKKQQFTEKITAAEYMPAFIAKKWFTADNGSAVIVNYNRHEVTGPLDLYQDFEGTENKAVQPAAVKDWQTLTTLGGDKAAWSTQFRNNAHYLQASAYKQKDSVQTYLVSPIFTVSQGSKLTFDALYGYYAPKGGRLSVFLYDGTSLTQETVASRQPLADLTNQVKIEVPAAGQSFGTFKQAINADLSKYAGQQVQLALRYDGNGKTGATTTVQLDSLVVGNQKVNMEPGKDQFVLNNHKWVYDPSTTVTLGAQGDAEAKAFYQSIVEWVKANKGAEYIEGRGNAESYSGISSHYSNVDFSAATVRKNTPAAFKDVKDADIPALLQ
;
A
#
# COMPACT_ATOMS: atom_id res chain seq x y z
N MET A 1 -71.08 29.15 -11.68
CA MET A 1 -70.80 27.70 -11.86
C MET A 1 -70.39 27.32 -13.29
N LYS A 2 -70.96 27.89 -14.35
CA LYS A 2 -70.57 27.53 -15.75
C LYS A 2 -69.09 27.82 -16.11
N HIS A 3 -68.48 28.84 -15.52
CA HIS A 3 -67.06 29.17 -15.78
C HIS A 3 -66.06 28.27 -15.06
N LEU A 4 -66.49 27.62 -13.94
CA LEU A 4 -65.67 26.67 -13.19
C LEU A 4 -65.50 25.33 -13.96
N TYR A 5 -66.53 24.88 -14.63
CA TYR A 5 -66.53 23.67 -15.44
C TYR A 5 -65.65 23.81 -16.71
N ILE A 6 -65.62 25.02 -17.30
CA ILE A 6 -64.79 25.28 -18.48
C ILE A 6 -63.31 25.32 -18.08
N ALA A 7 -62.94 25.86 -16.93
CA ALA A 7 -61.59 25.88 -16.42
C ALA A 7 -61.08 24.45 -16.05
N LEU A 8 -61.97 23.61 -15.46
CA LEU A 8 -61.61 22.20 -15.15
C LEU A 8 -61.46 21.35 -16.41
N LEU A 9 -62.29 21.54 -17.46
CA LEU A 9 -62.17 20.86 -18.74
C LEU A 9 -60.92 21.30 -19.50
N ALA A 10 -60.55 22.57 -19.44
CA ALA A 10 -59.33 23.06 -20.06
C ALA A 10 -58.04 22.52 -19.36
N SER A 11 -58.06 22.39 -18.03
CA SER A 11 -56.91 21.80 -17.31
C SER A 11 -56.77 20.29 -17.53
N ALA A 12 -57.88 19.54 -17.66
CA ALA A 12 -57.84 18.12 -18.00
C ALA A 12 -57.37 17.86 -19.44
N ALA A 13 -57.73 18.74 -20.40
CA ALA A 13 -57.29 18.63 -21.78
C ALA A 13 -55.78 18.94 -21.97
N LEU A 14 -55.22 19.82 -21.12
CA LEU A 14 -53.79 20.13 -21.15
C LEU A 14 -52.89 19.01 -20.60
N THR A 15 -53.40 18.23 -19.65
CA THR A 15 -52.61 17.10 -19.09
C THR A 15 -52.62 15.88 -20.01
N THR A 16 -53.68 15.64 -20.77
CA THR A 16 -53.73 14.55 -21.77
C THR A 16 -52.96 14.89 -23.06
N ALA A 17 -52.95 16.18 -23.45
CA ALA A 17 -52.22 16.60 -24.65
C ALA A 17 -50.70 16.51 -24.51
N CYS A 18 -50.15 16.56 -23.30
CA CYS A 18 -48.72 16.40 -23.08
C CYS A 18 -48.26 14.93 -23.17
N SER A 19 -49.06 13.97 -22.74
CA SER A 19 -48.74 12.55 -22.85
C SER A 19 -48.73 12.07 -24.33
N ASP A 20 -49.79 12.45 -25.08
CA ASP A 20 -49.92 12.06 -26.50
C ASP A 20 -48.86 12.70 -27.41
N TYR A 21 -48.36 13.89 -27.06
CA TYR A 21 -47.26 14.54 -27.80
C TYR A 21 -45.91 13.84 -27.55
N ASN A 22 -45.64 13.50 -26.31
CA ASN A 22 -44.42 12.80 -25.94
C ASN A 22 -44.35 11.37 -26.53
N ASP A 23 -45.50 10.71 -26.72
CA ASP A 23 -45.58 9.37 -27.29
C ASP A 23 -45.24 9.33 -28.80
N GLN A 24 -45.24 10.48 -29.48
CA GLN A 24 -44.83 10.60 -30.90
C GLN A 24 -43.31 10.54 -31.07
N PHE A 25 -42.56 10.73 -30.02
CA PHE A 25 -41.09 10.69 -30.02
C PHE A 25 -40.60 9.52 -29.18
N GLU A 26 -39.92 8.59 -29.81
CA GLU A 26 -39.48 7.35 -29.19
C GLU A 26 -38.61 7.57 -27.92
N GLY A 27 -37.87 8.67 -27.87
CA GLY A 27 -37.05 9.05 -26.72
C GLY A 27 -37.77 9.82 -25.61
N LEU A 28 -39.09 10.13 -25.77
CA LEU A 28 -39.89 10.89 -24.81
C LEU A 28 -41.10 10.11 -24.26
N LYS A 29 -41.22 8.82 -24.61
CA LYS A 29 -42.29 7.95 -24.09
C LYS A 29 -42.17 7.81 -22.58
N GLU A 30 -43.34 7.75 -21.90
CA GLU A 30 -43.41 7.54 -20.46
C GLU A 30 -42.63 6.26 -20.07
N GLY A 31 -41.62 6.37 -19.20
CA GLY A 31 -40.70 5.28 -18.85
C GLY A 31 -39.46 5.18 -19.73
N HIS A 32 -39.31 5.99 -20.79
CA HIS A 32 -38.07 6.06 -21.57
C HIS A 32 -37.17 7.14 -20.96
N HIS A 33 -36.16 6.70 -20.22
CA HIS A 33 -35.12 7.60 -19.74
C HIS A 33 -33.98 7.62 -20.77
N ALA A 34 -33.57 8.83 -21.16
CA ALA A 34 -32.34 8.99 -21.95
C ALA A 34 -31.17 8.39 -21.16
N VAL A 35 -30.47 7.43 -21.77
CA VAL A 35 -29.35 6.75 -21.11
C VAL A 35 -28.06 7.47 -21.49
N ASP A 36 -27.35 7.99 -20.50
CA ASP A 36 -26.06 8.66 -20.66
C ASP A 36 -24.91 7.73 -20.24
N VAL A 37 -24.71 6.64 -21.00
CA VAL A 37 -23.59 5.72 -20.77
C VAL A 37 -22.30 6.31 -21.30
N LYS A 38 -21.39 6.63 -20.39
CA LYS A 38 -20.10 7.25 -20.70
C LYS A 38 -18.99 6.20 -20.79
N LYS A 39 -18.11 6.36 -21.77
CA LYS A 39 -16.82 5.65 -21.86
C LYS A 39 -15.72 6.70 -21.89
N ILE A 40 -15.00 6.85 -20.81
CA ILE A 40 -14.08 7.96 -20.58
C ILE A 40 -12.68 7.42 -20.33
N ASN A 41 -11.68 8.10 -20.92
CA ASN A 41 -10.28 7.97 -20.55
C ASN A 41 -9.83 9.33 -20.01
N TYR A 42 -9.38 9.36 -18.77
CA TYR A 42 -9.09 10.59 -18.05
C TYR A 42 -7.74 10.51 -17.33
N THR A 43 -6.99 11.61 -17.39
CA THR A 43 -5.74 11.74 -16.63
C THR A 43 -5.94 12.75 -15.51
N LEU A 44 -5.60 12.39 -14.28
CA LEU A 44 -5.73 13.27 -13.13
C LEU A 44 -4.82 14.50 -13.25
N THR A 45 -5.39 15.64 -12.92
CA THR A 45 -4.67 16.92 -12.76
C THR A 45 -4.29 17.14 -11.29
N ALA A 46 -3.44 18.13 -11.01
CA ALA A 46 -3.10 18.54 -9.65
C ALA A 46 -4.34 18.91 -8.80
N ASP A 47 -5.30 19.58 -9.41
CA ASP A 47 -6.56 19.95 -8.75
C ASP A 47 -7.43 18.74 -8.44
N ASP A 48 -7.39 17.71 -9.28
CA ASP A 48 -8.11 16.45 -9.02
C ASP A 48 -7.54 15.71 -7.80
N TYR A 49 -6.22 15.61 -7.66
CA TYR A 49 -5.58 15.04 -6.47
C TYR A 49 -5.96 15.79 -5.19
N LYS A 50 -6.04 17.11 -5.27
CA LYS A 50 -6.51 17.94 -4.17
C LYS A 50 -7.99 17.67 -3.87
N ALA A 51 -8.85 17.61 -4.89
CA ALA A 51 -10.27 17.33 -4.73
C ALA A 51 -10.51 15.94 -4.11
N ILE A 52 -9.73 14.91 -4.50
CA ILE A 52 -9.78 13.57 -3.91
C ILE A 52 -9.39 13.62 -2.42
N ALA A 53 -8.32 14.33 -2.08
CA ALA A 53 -7.84 14.43 -0.70
C ALA A 53 -8.78 15.24 0.20
N GLU A 54 -9.48 16.22 -0.35
CA GLU A 54 -10.43 17.09 0.37
C GLU A 54 -11.85 16.53 0.44
N ASP A 55 -12.16 15.46 -0.29
CA ASP A 55 -13.47 14.83 -0.32
C ASP A 55 -13.92 14.37 1.08
N ALA A 56 -15.16 14.68 1.46
CA ALA A 56 -15.68 14.35 2.78
C ALA A 56 -15.77 12.84 3.02
N THR A 57 -16.13 12.05 1.99
CA THR A 57 -16.20 10.59 2.05
C THR A 57 -14.81 10.01 2.25
N ASN A 58 -13.82 10.51 1.50
CA ASN A 58 -12.44 10.08 1.59
C ASN A 58 -11.81 10.44 2.94
N LYS A 59 -12.10 11.63 3.47
CA LYS A 59 -11.66 12.03 4.83
C LYS A 59 -12.26 11.12 5.92
N ALA A 60 -13.53 10.76 5.78
CA ALA A 60 -14.17 9.83 6.71
C ALA A 60 -13.55 8.42 6.64
N LEU A 61 -13.24 7.94 5.43
CA LEU A 61 -12.56 6.66 5.21
C LEU A 61 -11.15 6.68 5.81
N ALA A 62 -10.34 7.70 5.51
CA ALA A 62 -8.99 7.85 6.04
C ALA A 62 -8.98 7.93 7.56
N LYS A 63 -9.93 8.64 8.17
CA LYS A 63 -10.08 8.69 9.63
C LYS A 63 -10.40 7.32 10.23
N LYS A 64 -11.26 6.55 9.58
CA LYS A 64 -11.59 5.18 10.00
C LYS A 64 -10.35 4.28 9.96
N ASN A 65 -9.49 4.45 8.96
CA ASN A 65 -8.29 3.64 8.73
C ASN A 65 -7.05 4.18 9.46
N GLY A 66 -7.09 5.39 10.04
CA GLY A 66 -5.92 6.06 10.63
C GLY A 66 -4.93 6.62 9.60
N GLU A 67 -5.41 7.00 8.42
CA GLU A 67 -4.61 7.38 7.23
C GLU A 67 -4.73 8.88 6.87
N GLU A 68 -5.16 9.74 7.82
CA GLU A 68 -5.43 11.15 7.53
C GLU A 68 -4.20 11.91 7.04
N LYS A 69 -3.02 11.59 7.57
CA LYS A 69 -1.75 12.21 7.15
C LYS A 69 -1.39 11.82 5.71
N GLU A 70 -1.56 10.55 5.38
CA GLU A 70 -1.29 10.00 4.05
C GLU A 70 -2.26 10.58 3.02
N LEU A 71 -3.56 10.69 3.35
CA LEU A 71 -4.55 11.34 2.48
C LEU A 71 -4.22 12.82 2.26
N ALA A 72 -3.82 13.55 3.29
CA ALA A 72 -3.39 14.95 3.15
C ALA A 72 -2.12 15.09 2.28
N ALA A 73 -1.24 14.09 2.31
CA ALA A 73 -0.03 14.07 1.47
C ALA A 73 -0.35 13.85 -0.01
N LEU A 74 -1.45 13.17 -0.36
CA LEU A 74 -1.90 12.95 -1.74
C LEU A 74 -2.02 14.26 -2.52
N ALA A 75 -2.60 15.31 -1.92
CA ALA A 75 -2.74 16.63 -2.54
C ALA A 75 -1.41 17.28 -2.91
N LYS A 76 -0.35 17.04 -2.12
CA LYS A 76 0.97 17.65 -2.34
C LYS A 76 1.85 16.81 -3.25
N LYS A 77 1.84 15.48 -3.06
CA LYS A 77 2.71 14.55 -3.78
C LYS A 77 2.15 14.13 -5.11
N GLN A 78 0.84 14.31 -5.33
CA GLN A 78 0.12 13.95 -6.57
C GLN A 78 0.38 12.50 -6.99
N GLN A 79 0.37 11.59 -6.01
CA GLN A 79 0.59 10.16 -6.22
C GLN A 79 -0.17 9.34 -5.19
N PHE A 80 -0.78 8.27 -5.63
CA PHE A 80 -1.37 7.25 -4.76
C PHE A 80 -0.28 6.37 -4.16
N THR A 81 -0.57 5.78 -3.02
CA THR A 81 0.35 4.91 -2.26
C THR A 81 -0.32 3.57 -1.96
N GLU A 82 0.40 2.67 -1.31
CA GLU A 82 -0.17 1.40 -0.85
C GLU A 82 -1.28 1.59 0.21
N LYS A 83 -1.22 2.66 1.00
CA LYS A 83 -2.25 3.00 2.00
C LYS A 83 -3.41 3.77 1.35
N ILE A 84 -3.10 4.80 0.58
CA ILE A 84 -4.10 5.59 -0.14
C ILE A 84 -4.19 5.05 -1.56
N THR A 85 -4.99 4.01 -1.77
CA THR A 85 -5.13 3.35 -3.07
C THR A 85 -6.11 4.07 -3.99
N ALA A 86 -5.86 4.01 -5.29
CA ALA A 86 -6.80 4.55 -6.28
C ALA A 86 -8.14 3.82 -6.22
N ALA A 87 -8.13 2.50 -6.03
CA ALA A 87 -9.34 1.69 -5.95
C ALA A 87 -10.32 2.14 -4.86
N GLU A 88 -9.82 2.59 -3.71
CA GLU A 88 -10.64 2.99 -2.57
C GLU A 88 -11.00 4.48 -2.58
N TYR A 89 -10.07 5.35 -3.02
CA TYR A 89 -10.21 6.80 -2.86
C TYR A 89 -10.69 7.54 -4.12
N MET A 90 -10.69 6.90 -5.32
CA MET A 90 -11.23 7.52 -6.52
C MET A 90 -12.76 7.47 -6.68
N PRO A 91 -13.50 6.46 -6.25
CA PRO A 91 -14.93 6.34 -6.56
C PRO A 91 -15.75 7.57 -6.15
N ALA A 92 -15.48 8.17 -4.99
CA ALA A 92 -16.18 9.37 -4.52
C ALA A 92 -15.93 10.59 -5.43
N PHE A 93 -14.71 10.77 -5.90
CA PHE A 93 -14.34 11.81 -6.86
C PHE A 93 -15.00 11.59 -8.22
N ILE A 94 -14.95 10.37 -8.76
CA ILE A 94 -15.55 9.99 -10.03
C ILE A 94 -17.05 10.26 -10.02
N ALA A 95 -17.75 9.90 -8.94
CA ALA A 95 -19.18 10.13 -8.77
C ALA A 95 -19.56 11.60 -8.84
N LYS A 96 -18.75 12.49 -8.30
CA LYS A 96 -18.98 13.94 -8.37
C LYS A 96 -18.65 14.52 -9.74
N LYS A 97 -17.58 14.04 -10.35
CA LYS A 97 -17.12 14.55 -11.65
C LYS A 97 -18.05 14.17 -12.80
N TRP A 98 -18.63 12.96 -12.75
CA TRP A 98 -19.55 12.45 -13.78
C TRP A 98 -20.90 12.03 -13.15
N PHE A 99 -21.50 12.97 -12.47
CA PHE A 99 -22.76 12.77 -11.73
C PHE A 99 -23.97 12.45 -12.61
N THR A 100 -23.91 12.75 -13.94
CA THR A 100 -24.96 12.43 -14.91
C THR A 100 -24.82 11.06 -15.56
N ALA A 101 -23.75 10.32 -15.24
CA ALA A 101 -23.49 9.03 -15.87
C ALA A 101 -24.50 7.97 -15.42
N ASP A 102 -24.93 7.12 -16.35
CA ASP A 102 -25.83 6.00 -16.09
C ASP A 102 -25.07 4.67 -15.91
N ASN A 103 -25.77 3.68 -15.32
CA ASN A 103 -25.25 2.34 -15.17
C ASN A 103 -24.70 1.79 -16.49
N GLY A 104 -23.56 1.09 -16.41
CA GLY A 104 -22.80 0.65 -17.57
C GLY A 104 -21.76 1.66 -18.07
N SER A 105 -21.71 2.86 -17.48
CA SER A 105 -20.61 3.80 -17.73
C SER A 105 -19.29 3.25 -17.18
N ALA A 106 -18.19 3.56 -17.87
CA ALA A 106 -16.84 3.19 -17.46
C ALA A 106 -15.88 4.37 -17.62
N VAL A 107 -14.98 4.51 -16.67
CA VAL A 107 -13.91 5.50 -16.68
C VAL A 107 -12.59 4.79 -16.49
N ILE A 108 -11.66 4.98 -17.40
CA ILE A 108 -10.26 4.63 -17.23
C ILE A 108 -9.56 5.88 -16.71
N VAL A 109 -8.94 5.80 -15.54
CA VAL A 109 -8.21 6.90 -14.92
C VAL A 109 -6.72 6.61 -14.96
N ASN A 110 -5.96 7.55 -15.54
CA ASN A 110 -4.50 7.54 -15.51
C ASN A 110 -4.05 8.47 -14.38
N TYR A 111 -3.10 8.01 -13.59
CA TYR A 111 -2.64 8.72 -12.40
C TYR A 111 -1.18 8.37 -12.09
N ASN A 112 -0.60 9.02 -11.10
CA ASN A 112 0.71 8.64 -10.59
C ASN A 112 0.53 7.75 -9.36
N ARG A 113 1.27 6.65 -9.29
CA ARG A 113 1.35 5.78 -8.12
C ARG A 113 2.77 5.75 -7.58
N HIS A 114 2.85 5.63 -6.28
CA HIS A 114 4.06 5.36 -5.56
C HIS A 114 4.29 3.85 -5.57
N GLU A 115 5.35 3.40 -6.20
CA GLU A 115 5.72 2.00 -6.19
C GLU A 115 6.99 1.83 -5.35
N VAL A 116 6.88 0.98 -4.34
CA VAL A 116 8.02 0.57 -3.52
C VAL A 116 8.48 -0.79 -4.03
N THR A 117 9.68 -0.84 -4.57
CA THR A 117 10.30 -2.09 -5.03
C THR A 117 11.53 -2.42 -4.19
N GLY A 118 11.84 -3.69 -4.07
CA GLY A 118 12.98 -4.17 -3.31
C GLY A 118 12.64 -4.66 -1.90
N PRO A 119 13.55 -5.40 -1.29
CA PRO A 119 13.32 -6.01 0.01
C PRO A 119 13.28 -4.98 1.15
N LEU A 120 12.40 -5.25 2.11
CA LEU A 120 12.34 -4.60 3.41
C LEU A 120 12.59 -5.66 4.48
N ASP A 121 13.78 -5.65 5.07
CA ASP A 121 14.21 -6.69 6.02
C ASP A 121 13.79 -6.33 7.46
N LEU A 122 13.82 -5.05 7.80
CA LEU A 122 13.42 -4.52 9.10
C LEU A 122 12.88 -3.10 8.95
N TYR A 123 11.75 -2.79 9.58
CA TYR A 123 11.17 -1.46 9.62
C TYR A 123 10.64 -1.14 11.01
N GLN A 124 10.91 0.09 11.47
CA GLN A 124 10.33 0.59 12.70
C GLN A 124 10.25 2.13 12.67
N ASP A 125 9.04 2.65 12.69
CA ASP A 125 8.71 4.08 12.76
C ASP A 125 8.20 4.53 14.13
N PHE A 126 8.12 3.59 15.07
CA PHE A 126 7.62 3.80 16.43
C PHE A 126 6.17 4.30 16.55
N GLU A 127 5.45 4.50 15.44
CA GLU A 127 4.07 5.03 15.42
C GLU A 127 3.05 4.09 16.11
N GLY A 128 3.38 2.81 16.28
CA GLY A 128 2.57 1.84 17.01
C GLY A 128 2.74 1.88 18.55
N THR A 129 3.50 2.85 19.10
CA THR A 129 3.71 2.97 20.54
C THR A 129 2.62 3.81 21.21
N GLU A 130 2.54 3.80 22.55
CA GLU A 130 1.54 4.56 23.30
C GLU A 130 1.71 6.07 23.12
N ASN A 131 0.60 6.82 23.12
CA ASN A 131 0.57 8.30 23.05
C ASN A 131 1.06 8.97 24.36
N LYS A 132 2.12 8.41 24.95
CA LYS A 132 2.80 8.94 26.14
C LYS A 132 4.23 8.41 26.21
N ALA A 133 5.05 9.00 27.07
CA ALA A 133 6.36 8.45 27.38
C ALA A 133 6.25 7.13 28.16
N VAL A 134 6.93 6.09 27.69
CA VAL A 134 7.05 4.79 28.37
C VAL A 134 8.52 4.42 28.52
N GLN A 135 8.93 4.03 29.72
CA GLN A 135 10.31 3.67 30.04
C GLN A 135 10.31 2.48 31.04
N PRO A 136 11.00 1.36 30.76
CA PRO A 136 11.74 1.06 29.51
C PRO A 136 10.85 1.13 28.27
N ALA A 137 11.44 1.40 27.11
CA ALA A 137 10.71 1.50 25.85
C ALA A 137 9.97 0.20 25.52
N ALA A 138 8.67 0.30 25.34
CA ALA A 138 7.80 -0.81 24.92
C ALA A 138 7.54 -0.70 23.42
N VAL A 139 8.36 -1.34 22.61
CA VAL A 139 8.24 -1.44 21.16
C VAL A 139 7.97 -2.89 20.79
N LYS A 140 6.94 -3.13 20.00
CA LYS A 140 6.54 -4.50 19.64
C LYS A 140 7.72 -5.24 18.98
N ASP A 141 7.97 -6.46 19.45
CA ASP A 141 9.03 -7.38 19.01
C ASP A 141 10.48 -6.89 19.23
N TRP A 142 10.69 -5.70 19.82
CA TRP A 142 11.98 -5.18 20.20
C TRP A 142 12.22 -5.36 21.71
N GLN A 143 13.48 -5.38 22.11
CA GLN A 143 13.88 -5.50 23.51
C GLN A 143 14.66 -4.25 23.96
N THR A 144 14.37 -3.79 25.17
CA THR A 144 15.20 -2.77 25.85
C THR A 144 16.00 -3.46 26.93
N LEU A 145 17.32 -3.47 26.80
CA LEU A 145 18.25 -4.09 27.75
C LEU A 145 19.13 -2.99 28.37
N THR A 146 19.18 -2.90 29.70
CA THR A 146 19.96 -1.85 30.39
C THR A 146 20.97 -2.47 31.33
N THR A 147 22.25 -2.37 30.98
CA THR A 147 23.36 -2.95 31.74
C THR A 147 23.90 -2.04 32.83
N LEU A 148 23.74 -0.70 32.68
CA LEU A 148 24.09 0.30 33.68
C LEU A 148 22.98 1.34 33.82
N GLY A 149 22.63 1.71 35.05
CA GLY A 149 21.67 2.76 35.37
C GLY A 149 20.25 2.30 35.68
N GLY A 150 19.94 1.03 35.41
CA GLY A 150 18.60 0.44 35.65
C GLY A 150 17.50 1.01 34.77
N ASP A 151 16.24 0.65 35.04
CA ASP A 151 15.09 0.98 34.18
C ASP A 151 14.89 2.48 33.94
N LYS A 152 15.23 3.31 34.90
CA LYS A 152 15.13 4.79 34.77
C LYS A 152 16.16 5.40 33.82
N ALA A 153 17.12 4.62 33.37
CA ALA A 153 18.13 5.00 32.39
C ALA A 153 17.94 4.31 31.04
N ALA A 154 16.96 3.41 30.94
CA ALA A 154 16.63 2.66 29.72
C ALA A 154 16.18 3.59 28.59
N TRP A 155 16.26 3.12 27.35
CA TRP A 155 15.55 3.75 26.23
C TRP A 155 14.08 3.93 26.62
N SER A 156 13.48 5.04 26.16
CA SER A 156 12.06 5.35 26.35
C SER A 156 11.39 5.64 25.01
N THR A 157 10.13 5.22 24.86
CA THR A 157 9.26 5.76 23.82
C THR A 157 8.78 7.15 24.22
N GLN A 158 8.60 8.02 23.26
CA GLN A 158 8.12 9.39 23.47
C GLN A 158 6.98 9.68 22.49
N PHE A 159 6.02 10.48 22.95
CA PHE A 159 4.97 11.04 22.11
C PHE A 159 4.91 12.56 22.34
N ARG A 160 5.20 13.31 21.29
CA ARG A 160 5.15 14.79 21.35
C ARG A 160 4.83 15.37 19.98
N ASN A 161 3.97 16.37 19.95
CA ASN A 161 3.55 17.06 18.71
C ASN A 161 3.01 16.08 17.65
N ASN A 162 2.22 15.09 18.06
CA ASN A 162 1.72 14.02 17.20
C ASN A 162 2.80 13.18 16.49
N ALA A 163 3.98 13.06 17.07
CA ALA A 163 5.04 12.18 16.56
C ALA A 163 5.53 11.25 17.66
N HIS A 164 5.75 10.00 17.28
CA HIS A 164 6.35 8.97 18.12
C HIS A 164 7.83 8.82 17.76
N TYR A 165 8.67 8.68 18.76
CA TYR A 165 10.11 8.46 18.60
C TYR A 165 10.70 7.81 19.85
N LEU A 166 11.93 7.35 19.75
CA LEU A 166 12.69 6.87 20.89
C LEU A 166 13.61 7.94 21.46
N GLN A 167 13.87 7.84 22.75
CA GLN A 167 14.83 8.73 23.45
C GLN A 167 15.65 7.97 24.46
N ALA A 168 16.93 8.29 24.52
CA ALA A 168 17.82 7.93 25.63
C ALA A 168 18.59 9.17 26.12
N SER A 169 18.81 9.25 27.43
CA SER A 169 19.56 10.35 28.07
C SER A 169 20.08 9.93 29.43
N ALA A 170 21.29 10.40 29.79
CA ALA A 170 21.83 10.27 31.12
C ALA A 170 21.52 11.50 32.02
N TYR A 171 20.66 12.42 31.57
CA TYR A 171 20.26 13.56 32.37
C TYR A 171 19.60 13.14 33.67
N LYS A 172 19.98 13.73 34.81
CA LYS A 172 19.56 13.38 36.17
C LYS A 172 19.95 11.99 36.65
N GLN A 173 20.71 11.23 35.88
CA GLN A 173 21.29 9.98 36.38
C GLN A 173 22.51 10.29 37.28
N LYS A 174 22.72 9.43 38.28
CA LYS A 174 23.79 9.63 39.28
C LYS A 174 25.15 9.14 38.79
N ASP A 175 25.15 8.17 37.90
CA ASP A 175 26.32 7.43 37.44
C ASP A 175 26.26 7.15 35.92
N SER A 176 27.03 6.16 35.47
CA SER A 176 27.04 5.70 34.09
C SER A 176 25.71 5.06 33.68
N VAL A 177 25.36 5.33 32.45
CA VAL A 177 24.19 4.74 31.77
C VAL A 177 24.68 3.97 30.57
N GLN A 178 24.22 2.72 30.44
CA GLN A 178 24.38 1.93 29.23
C GLN A 178 23.10 1.18 28.97
N THR A 179 22.42 1.52 27.89
CA THR A 179 21.14 0.92 27.51
C THR A 179 21.11 0.62 26.03
N TYR A 180 20.54 -0.54 25.68
CA TYR A 180 20.43 -1.05 24.33
C TYR A 180 18.98 -1.14 23.93
N LEU A 181 18.70 -0.77 22.67
CA LEU A 181 17.51 -1.15 21.96
C LEU A 181 17.90 -2.23 20.96
N VAL A 182 17.29 -3.41 21.08
CA VAL A 182 17.65 -4.61 20.32
C VAL A 182 16.49 -5.01 19.42
N SER A 183 16.75 -5.17 18.14
CA SER A 183 15.74 -5.56 17.14
C SER A 183 15.31 -7.01 17.30
N PRO A 184 14.17 -7.42 16.70
CA PRO A 184 13.98 -8.82 16.35
C PRO A 184 15.12 -9.33 15.46
N ILE A 185 15.27 -10.65 15.36
CA ILE A 185 16.19 -11.29 14.42
C ILE A 185 15.56 -11.17 13.02
N PHE A 186 16.36 -10.76 12.04
CA PHE A 186 15.94 -10.65 10.65
C PHE A 186 17.00 -11.18 9.69
N THR A 187 16.61 -11.54 8.47
CA THR A 187 17.55 -11.98 7.41
C THR A 187 17.91 -10.79 6.54
N VAL A 188 19.21 -10.56 6.31
CA VAL A 188 19.69 -9.48 5.45
C VAL A 188 19.50 -9.86 3.99
N SER A 189 18.80 -9.06 3.21
CA SER A 189 18.67 -9.22 1.76
C SER A 189 19.86 -8.61 0.99
N GLN A 190 20.05 -9.05 -0.26
CA GLN A 190 21.10 -8.50 -1.12
C GLN A 190 20.88 -6.99 -1.35
N GLY A 191 21.93 -6.20 -1.13
CA GLY A 191 21.91 -4.76 -1.31
C GLY A 191 21.23 -3.97 -0.20
N SER A 192 20.80 -4.63 0.88
CA SER A 192 20.19 -3.96 2.02
C SER A 192 21.12 -2.98 2.69
N LYS A 193 20.57 -1.85 3.10
CA LYS A 193 21.23 -0.79 3.86
C LYS A 193 20.46 -0.51 5.15
N LEU A 194 21.19 -0.21 6.21
CA LEU A 194 20.62 0.34 7.44
C LEU A 194 20.55 1.85 7.33
N THR A 195 19.37 2.40 7.52
CA THR A 195 19.15 3.86 7.68
C THR A 195 18.27 4.11 8.88
N PHE A 196 18.46 5.24 9.55
CA PHE A 196 17.51 5.79 10.52
C PHE A 196 17.73 7.30 10.65
N ASP A 197 16.70 7.99 11.12
CA ASP A 197 16.77 9.40 11.47
C ASP A 197 17.08 9.56 12.94
N ALA A 198 17.95 10.53 13.25
CA ALA A 198 18.27 10.86 14.64
C ALA A 198 18.55 12.35 14.81
N LEU A 199 18.44 12.79 16.06
CA LEU A 199 18.86 14.13 16.49
C LEU A 199 19.51 14.08 17.88
N TYR A 200 20.32 15.09 18.17
CA TYR A 200 20.74 15.42 19.52
C TYR A 200 19.82 16.45 20.17
N GLY A 201 19.45 16.17 21.41
CA GLY A 201 18.88 17.17 22.32
C GLY A 201 19.79 17.47 23.47
N TYR A 202 19.77 18.68 23.97
CA TYR A 202 20.60 19.15 25.10
C TYR A 202 22.06 18.68 24.98
N TYR A 203 22.65 18.99 23.84
CA TYR A 203 23.99 18.52 23.48
C TYR A 203 25.02 18.86 24.54
N ALA A 204 25.72 17.86 25.05
CA ALA A 204 26.82 17.99 26.01
C ALA A 204 28.13 17.55 25.34
N PRO A 205 29.16 18.45 25.22
CA PRO A 205 30.43 18.08 24.58
C PRO A 205 31.14 16.90 25.24
N LYS A 206 30.88 16.67 26.53
CA LYS A 206 31.46 15.57 27.32
C LYS A 206 30.92 14.17 26.94
N GLY A 207 29.86 14.08 26.12
CA GLY A 207 29.34 12.83 25.64
C GLY A 207 27.84 12.63 25.88
N GLY A 208 27.43 11.38 25.92
CA GLY A 208 26.11 10.88 25.63
C GLY A 208 26.09 10.51 24.15
N ARG A 209 26.34 9.23 23.80
CA ARG A 209 26.61 8.80 22.43
C ARG A 209 25.80 7.57 22.05
N LEU A 210 25.43 7.53 20.79
CA LEU A 210 24.83 6.39 20.13
C LEU A 210 25.90 5.53 19.46
N SER A 211 25.89 4.23 19.76
CA SER A 211 26.65 3.21 19.06
C SER A 211 25.73 2.24 18.39
N VAL A 212 26.13 1.69 17.25
CA VAL A 212 25.31 0.79 16.41
C VAL A 212 26.08 -0.47 16.12
N PHE A 213 25.51 -1.63 16.48
CA PHE A 213 26.14 -2.93 16.33
C PHE A 213 25.23 -3.89 15.59
N LEU A 214 25.83 -4.73 14.78
CA LEU A 214 25.17 -5.88 14.16
C LEU A 214 25.72 -7.15 14.79
N TYR A 215 24.86 -8.02 15.29
CA TYR A 215 25.19 -9.30 15.87
C TYR A 215 24.69 -10.44 14.98
N ASP A 216 25.18 -11.65 15.19
CA ASP A 216 24.65 -12.85 14.55
C ASP A 216 23.19 -13.13 15.02
N GLY A 217 22.51 -14.07 14.35
CA GLY A 217 21.11 -14.40 14.60
C GLY A 217 20.85 -15.14 15.93
N THR A 218 21.78 -15.09 16.89
CA THR A 218 21.53 -15.60 18.24
C THR A 218 21.01 -14.47 19.12
N SER A 219 19.87 -14.68 19.79
CA SER A 219 19.25 -13.66 20.62
C SER A 219 20.19 -13.08 21.65
N LEU A 220 20.23 -11.75 21.72
CA LEU A 220 20.90 -11.01 22.78
C LEU A 220 20.01 -11.02 24.02
N THR A 221 20.63 -11.16 25.17
CA THR A 221 19.98 -11.10 26.49
C THR A 221 20.65 -10.07 27.38
N GLN A 222 20.04 -9.78 28.54
CA GLN A 222 20.59 -8.87 29.54
C GLN A 222 22.02 -9.28 29.97
N GLU A 223 22.29 -10.60 30.03
CA GLU A 223 23.59 -11.14 30.46
C GLU A 223 24.64 -11.11 29.36
N THR A 224 24.21 -11.21 28.10
CA THR A 224 25.14 -11.37 26.96
C THR A 224 25.41 -10.11 26.18
N VAL A 225 24.50 -9.11 26.19
CA VAL A 225 24.56 -7.93 25.32
C VAL A 225 25.81 -7.08 25.51
N ALA A 226 26.35 -7.00 26.72
CA ALA A 226 27.55 -6.20 27.01
C ALA A 226 28.86 -6.90 26.69
N SER A 227 28.88 -8.26 26.69
CA SER A 227 30.11 -9.05 26.55
C SER A 227 30.27 -9.70 25.18
N ARG A 228 29.17 -9.85 24.44
CA ARG A 228 29.17 -10.52 23.14
C ARG A 228 29.85 -9.65 22.08
N GLN A 229 30.68 -10.28 21.26
CA GLN A 229 31.34 -9.59 20.14
C GLN A 229 30.37 -9.43 18.97
N PRO A 230 30.21 -8.21 18.44
CA PRO A 230 29.38 -7.96 17.27
C PRO A 230 30.05 -8.47 15.99
N LEU A 231 29.24 -8.86 14.99
CA LEU A 231 29.70 -9.07 13.62
C LEU A 231 30.21 -7.79 12.98
N ALA A 232 29.62 -6.65 13.35
CA ALA A 232 30.03 -5.34 12.90
C ALA A 232 29.79 -4.27 13.96
N ASP A 233 30.75 -3.34 14.06
CA ASP A 233 30.58 -2.04 14.69
C ASP A 233 30.37 -0.98 13.60
N LEU A 234 29.14 -0.46 13.52
CA LEU A 234 28.72 0.55 12.55
C LEU A 234 28.76 1.96 13.12
N THR A 235 29.24 2.14 14.35
CA THR A 235 29.20 3.39 15.11
C THR A 235 29.91 4.54 14.36
N ASN A 236 31.01 4.26 13.68
CA ASN A 236 31.76 5.27 12.90
C ASN A 236 30.98 5.82 11.70
N GLN A 237 29.92 5.15 11.27
CA GLN A 237 29.04 5.59 10.17
C GLN A 237 27.89 6.48 10.67
N VAL A 238 27.67 6.54 12.01
CA VAL A 238 26.63 7.38 12.61
C VAL A 238 27.08 8.84 12.59
N LYS A 239 26.25 9.70 11.99
CA LYS A 239 26.49 11.16 11.89
C LYS A 239 25.24 11.91 12.33
N ILE A 240 25.20 12.33 13.58
CA ILE A 240 24.14 13.16 14.13
C ILE A 240 24.66 14.60 14.23
N GLU A 241 23.92 15.53 13.63
CA GLU A 241 24.30 16.95 13.65
C GLU A 241 24.16 17.54 15.07
N VAL A 242 25.14 18.32 15.46
CA VAL A 242 25.06 19.11 16.70
C VAL A 242 24.03 20.23 16.50
N PRO A 243 23.09 20.43 17.44
CA PRO A 243 22.16 21.55 17.39
C PRO A 243 22.87 22.89 17.22
N ALA A 244 22.27 23.81 16.47
CA ALA A 244 22.80 25.16 16.33
C ALA A 244 22.88 25.87 17.68
N ALA A 245 23.77 26.84 17.79
CA ALA A 245 23.94 27.62 19.01
C ALA A 245 22.62 28.23 19.51
N GLY A 246 22.29 28.01 20.77
CA GLY A 246 21.05 28.44 21.40
C GLY A 246 19.86 27.51 21.19
N GLN A 247 19.99 26.45 20.42
CA GLN A 247 18.94 25.44 20.23
C GLN A 247 19.08 24.27 21.22
N SER A 248 17.98 23.92 21.89
CA SER A 248 17.95 22.74 22.78
C SER A 248 17.91 21.43 22.06
N PHE A 249 17.34 21.38 20.85
CA PHE A 249 17.19 20.19 20.01
C PHE A 249 17.62 20.48 18.59
N GLY A 250 18.22 19.48 17.94
CA GLY A 250 18.41 19.44 16.49
C GLY A 250 17.13 19.10 15.74
N THR A 251 17.29 18.74 14.48
CA THR A 251 16.21 18.27 13.61
C THR A 251 16.47 16.81 13.24
N PHE A 252 15.44 15.98 13.16
CA PHE A 252 15.57 14.63 12.63
C PHE A 252 16.10 14.67 11.21
N LYS A 253 17.21 13.98 11.01
CA LYS A 253 17.86 13.77 9.71
C LYS A 253 18.44 12.37 9.67
N GLN A 254 18.58 11.84 8.47
CA GLN A 254 19.24 10.54 8.28
C GLN A 254 20.64 10.55 8.92
N ALA A 255 20.79 9.76 9.96
CA ALA A 255 22.00 9.70 10.78
C ALA A 255 22.97 8.58 10.36
N ILE A 256 22.51 7.59 9.61
CA ILE A 256 23.32 6.49 9.10
C ILE A 256 22.84 6.05 7.70
N ASN A 257 23.76 5.52 6.90
CA ASN A 257 23.50 4.84 5.64
C ASN A 257 24.57 3.76 5.48
N ALA A 258 24.39 2.64 6.19
CA ALA A 258 25.39 1.55 6.23
C ALA A 258 25.00 0.44 5.28
N ASP A 259 25.91 0.06 4.39
CA ASP A 259 25.74 -1.08 3.49
C ASP A 259 25.90 -2.40 4.26
N LEU A 260 24.88 -3.23 4.23
CA LEU A 260 24.85 -4.55 4.86
C LEU A 260 25.00 -5.70 3.86
N SER A 261 25.25 -5.43 2.58
CA SER A 261 25.29 -6.43 1.50
C SER A 261 26.22 -7.61 1.79
N LYS A 262 27.31 -7.40 2.52
CA LYS A 262 28.26 -8.47 2.90
C LYS A 262 27.66 -9.49 3.88
N TYR A 263 26.52 -9.20 4.49
CA TYR A 263 25.80 -10.10 5.38
C TYR A 263 24.56 -10.72 4.72
N ALA A 264 24.38 -10.53 3.40
CA ALA A 264 23.23 -11.07 2.68
C ALA A 264 23.05 -12.59 2.91
N GLY A 265 21.82 -13.00 3.18
CA GLY A 265 21.44 -14.37 3.53
C GLY A 265 21.68 -14.75 5.00
N GLN A 266 22.36 -13.92 5.79
CA GLN A 266 22.57 -14.18 7.22
C GLN A 266 21.41 -13.69 8.06
N GLN A 267 21.07 -14.46 9.09
CA GLN A 267 20.25 -13.98 10.17
C GLN A 267 21.10 -13.12 11.12
N VAL A 268 20.58 -11.93 11.44
CA VAL A 268 21.31 -10.96 12.26
C VAL A 268 20.36 -10.28 13.27
N GLN A 269 20.93 -9.60 14.25
CA GLN A 269 20.23 -8.77 15.21
C GLN A 269 20.92 -7.42 15.33
N LEU A 270 20.15 -6.34 15.24
CA LEU A 270 20.65 -4.98 15.38
C LEU A 270 20.55 -4.52 16.84
N ALA A 271 21.58 -3.90 17.36
CA ALA A 271 21.57 -3.26 18.68
C ALA A 271 22.03 -1.80 18.59
N LEU A 272 21.21 -0.91 19.12
CA LEU A 272 21.44 0.51 19.24
C LEU A 272 21.77 0.81 20.71
N ARG A 273 23.03 1.11 21.02
CA ARG A 273 23.49 1.36 22.37
C ARG A 273 23.66 2.86 22.65
N TYR A 274 23.04 3.33 23.71
CA TYR A 274 23.33 4.64 24.29
C TYR A 274 24.27 4.48 25.48
N ASP A 275 25.35 5.27 25.47
CA ASP A 275 26.27 5.40 26.59
C ASP A 275 26.27 6.84 27.08
N GLY A 276 26.10 7.05 28.38
CA GLY A 276 26.14 8.36 29.01
C GLY A 276 26.60 8.32 30.48
N ASN A 277 26.72 9.46 31.11
CA ASN A 277 27.07 9.55 32.54
C ASN A 277 26.59 10.87 33.14
N GLY A 278 25.64 10.80 34.05
CA GLY A 278 25.06 11.98 34.68
C GLY A 278 26.01 12.68 35.63
N LYS A 279 26.93 11.95 36.27
CA LYS A 279 27.92 12.53 37.20
C LYS A 279 28.98 13.36 36.47
N THR A 280 29.44 12.92 35.30
CA THR A 280 30.46 13.62 34.53
C THR A 280 29.88 14.68 33.59
N GLY A 281 28.58 14.73 33.43
CA GLY A 281 27.87 15.60 32.48
C GLY A 281 27.89 15.10 31.04
N ALA A 282 28.15 13.80 30.81
CA ALA A 282 27.97 13.14 29.52
C ALA A 282 26.47 12.80 29.30
N THR A 283 25.65 13.81 29.08
CA THR A 283 24.19 13.76 29.18
C THR A 283 23.45 14.12 27.90
N THR A 284 24.13 14.20 26.76
CA THR A 284 23.47 14.45 25.47
C THR A 284 22.25 13.50 25.32
N THR A 285 21.12 14.08 25.05
CA THR A 285 19.92 13.29 24.70
C THR A 285 20.03 12.84 23.24
N VAL A 286 19.81 11.58 22.98
CA VAL A 286 19.67 11.04 21.62
C VAL A 286 18.19 10.71 21.37
N GLN A 287 17.64 11.22 20.29
CA GLN A 287 16.33 10.80 19.78
C GLN A 287 16.50 10.09 18.44
N LEU A 288 15.68 9.07 18.20
CA LEU A 288 15.77 8.17 17.04
C LEU A 288 14.38 7.90 16.48
N ASP A 289 14.29 7.88 15.14
CA ASP A 289 13.06 7.64 14.40
C ASP A 289 13.36 6.95 13.07
N SER A 290 12.32 6.41 12.40
CA SER A 290 12.32 5.97 11.00
C SER A 290 13.45 5.00 10.65
N LEU A 291 13.59 3.90 11.43
CA LEU A 291 14.61 2.89 11.22
C LEU A 291 14.19 1.92 10.12
N VAL A 292 15.06 1.75 9.13
CA VAL A 292 14.85 0.86 8.00
C VAL A 292 16.11 0.04 7.74
N VAL A 293 15.95 -1.26 7.55
CA VAL A 293 16.93 -2.12 6.87
C VAL A 293 16.27 -2.67 5.61
N GLY A 294 16.86 -2.36 4.46
CA GLY A 294 16.31 -2.80 3.18
C GLY A 294 17.04 -2.19 1.99
N ASN A 295 16.56 -2.54 0.82
CA ASN A 295 16.98 -1.94 -0.45
C ASN A 295 15.75 -1.49 -1.22
N GLN A 296 14.85 -0.80 -0.53
CA GLN A 296 13.66 -0.28 -1.16
C GLN A 296 13.99 0.92 -2.04
N LYS A 297 13.45 0.89 -3.25
CA LYS A 297 13.42 2.02 -4.17
C LYS A 297 12.00 2.52 -4.26
N VAL A 298 11.88 3.82 -4.16
CA VAL A 298 10.62 4.53 -4.30
C VAL A 298 10.60 5.15 -5.68
N ASN A 299 9.72 4.67 -6.53
CA ASN A 299 9.55 5.17 -7.88
C ASN A 299 8.17 5.81 -8.01
N MET A 300 8.07 6.84 -8.83
CA MET A 300 6.79 7.35 -9.30
C MET A 300 6.49 6.65 -10.63
N GLU A 301 5.48 5.79 -10.62
CA GLU A 301 5.09 5.00 -11.78
C GLU A 301 3.71 5.43 -12.28
N PRO A 302 3.45 5.39 -13.60
CA PRO A 302 2.11 5.60 -14.10
C PRO A 302 1.18 4.47 -13.64
N GLY A 303 0.06 4.85 -13.05
CA GLY A 303 -1.04 3.96 -12.73
C GLY A 303 -2.17 4.13 -13.73
N LYS A 304 -2.91 3.06 -13.98
CA LYS A 304 -4.07 3.06 -14.87
C LYS A 304 -5.10 2.08 -14.34
N ASP A 305 -6.22 2.59 -13.86
CA ASP A 305 -7.30 1.79 -13.31
C ASP A 305 -8.63 2.09 -14.01
N GLN A 306 -9.47 1.08 -14.10
CA GLN A 306 -10.82 1.19 -14.60
C GLN A 306 -11.82 1.22 -13.45
N PHE A 307 -12.82 2.08 -13.60
CA PHE A 307 -13.97 2.16 -12.70
C PHE A 307 -15.24 2.04 -13.53
N VAL A 308 -16.21 1.31 -13.02
CA VAL A 308 -17.51 1.11 -13.67
C VAL A 308 -18.64 1.57 -12.76
N LEU A 309 -19.69 2.14 -13.36
CA LEU A 309 -20.90 2.51 -12.65
C LEU A 309 -21.86 1.32 -12.67
N ASN A 310 -22.02 0.69 -11.51
CA ASN A 310 -22.89 -0.45 -11.30
C ASN A 310 -23.82 -0.18 -10.12
N ASN A 311 -25.14 -0.41 -10.28
CA ASN A 311 -26.14 -0.14 -9.27
C ASN A 311 -26.02 1.29 -8.68
N HIS A 312 -25.83 2.28 -9.54
CA HIS A 312 -25.63 3.71 -9.19
C HIS A 312 -24.43 4.00 -8.29
N LYS A 313 -23.44 3.09 -8.26
CA LYS A 313 -22.18 3.28 -7.53
C LYS A 313 -21.01 3.07 -8.45
N TRP A 314 -20.06 3.98 -8.40
CA TRP A 314 -18.76 3.78 -9.03
C TRP A 314 -17.94 2.80 -8.19
N VAL A 315 -17.47 1.76 -8.82
CA VAL A 315 -16.64 0.72 -8.21
C VAL A 315 -15.40 0.50 -9.04
N TYR A 316 -14.31 0.17 -8.37
CA TYR A 316 -13.08 -0.26 -9.02
C TYR A 316 -13.34 -1.57 -9.78
N ASP A 317 -12.92 -1.61 -11.04
CA ASP A 317 -13.00 -2.79 -11.90
C ASP A 317 -11.58 -3.26 -12.21
N PRO A 318 -11.11 -4.34 -11.58
CA PRO A 318 -9.76 -4.87 -11.80
C PRO A 318 -9.60 -5.53 -13.17
N SER A 319 -10.68 -5.65 -13.95
CA SER A 319 -10.59 -6.23 -15.28
C SER A 319 -9.76 -5.33 -16.19
N THR A 320 -8.78 -5.91 -16.84
CA THR A 320 -7.94 -5.22 -17.82
C THR A 320 -8.24 -5.74 -19.21
N THR A 321 -8.36 -4.83 -20.19
CA THR A 321 -8.40 -5.23 -21.59
C THR A 321 -6.97 -5.43 -22.06
N VAL A 322 -6.60 -6.67 -22.32
CA VAL A 322 -5.32 -7.01 -22.94
C VAL A 322 -5.57 -7.27 -24.41
N THR A 323 -4.86 -6.59 -25.29
CA THR A 323 -4.88 -6.89 -26.73
C THR A 323 -3.77 -7.90 -27.00
N LEU A 324 -4.16 -9.13 -27.26
CA LEU A 324 -3.21 -10.20 -27.59
C LEU A 324 -2.98 -10.25 -29.10
N GLY A 325 -1.76 -10.54 -29.50
CA GLY A 325 -1.39 -10.77 -30.88
C GLY A 325 -2.03 -12.03 -31.48
N ALA A 326 -1.91 -12.17 -32.79
CA ALA A 326 -2.36 -13.37 -33.51
C ALA A 326 -1.47 -14.60 -33.20
N GLN A 327 -1.87 -15.75 -33.76
CA GLN A 327 -1.04 -16.95 -33.69
C GLN A 327 0.39 -16.68 -34.14
N GLY A 328 1.37 -17.11 -33.32
CA GLY A 328 2.80 -16.88 -33.53
C GLY A 328 3.36 -15.73 -32.68
N ASP A 329 2.51 -14.89 -32.09
CA ASP A 329 2.92 -13.91 -31.09
C ASP A 329 3.35 -14.60 -29.78
N ALA A 330 4.57 -14.28 -29.32
CA ALA A 330 5.15 -14.96 -28.17
C ALA A 330 4.44 -14.61 -26.84
N GLU A 331 3.95 -13.36 -26.71
CA GLU A 331 3.25 -12.89 -25.53
C GLU A 331 1.84 -13.49 -25.46
N ALA A 332 1.12 -13.50 -26.57
CA ALA A 332 -0.16 -14.17 -26.69
C ALA A 332 -0.06 -15.66 -26.34
N LYS A 333 0.94 -16.34 -26.90
CA LYS A 333 1.18 -17.76 -26.59
C LYS A 333 1.45 -17.99 -25.09
N ALA A 334 2.28 -17.15 -24.47
CA ALA A 334 2.61 -17.26 -23.04
C ALA A 334 1.37 -17.03 -22.18
N PHE A 335 0.54 -16.03 -22.53
CA PHE A 335 -0.72 -15.76 -21.85
C PHE A 335 -1.68 -16.94 -21.88
N TYR A 336 -1.96 -17.50 -23.05
CA TYR A 336 -2.84 -18.66 -23.17
C TYR A 336 -2.23 -19.91 -22.52
N GLN A 337 -0.92 -20.09 -22.55
CA GLN A 337 -0.24 -21.19 -21.86
C GLN A 337 -0.44 -21.10 -20.35
N SER A 338 -0.36 -19.91 -19.76
CA SER A 338 -0.58 -19.75 -18.32
C SER A 338 -2.00 -20.15 -17.90
N ILE A 339 -3.01 -19.88 -18.75
CA ILE A 339 -4.39 -20.31 -18.49
C ILE A 339 -4.51 -21.84 -18.57
N VAL A 340 -3.90 -22.46 -19.59
CA VAL A 340 -3.88 -23.92 -19.74
C VAL A 340 -3.24 -24.59 -18.53
N GLU A 341 -2.12 -24.06 -18.05
CA GLU A 341 -1.44 -24.57 -16.85
C GLU A 341 -2.25 -24.36 -15.58
N TRP A 342 -2.96 -23.23 -15.47
CA TRP A 342 -3.88 -22.99 -14.37
C TRP A 342 -5.01 -24.02 -14.36
N VAL A 343 -5.62 -24.30 -15.51
CA VAL A 343 -6.65 -25.36 -15.65
C VAL A 343 -6.09 -26.70 -15.20
N LYS A 344 -4.90 -27.05 -15.65
CA LYS A 344 -4.23 -28.30 -15.25
C LYS A 344 -4.03 -28.41 -13.75
N ALA A 345 -3.60 -27.33 -13.12
CA ALA A 345 -3.31 -27.27 -11.68
C ALA A 345 -4.58 -27.30 -10.81
N ASN A 346 -5.67 -26.68 -11.26
CA ASN A 346 -6.86 -26.45 -10.43
C ASN A 346 -8.03 -27.38 -10.77
N LYS A 347 -8.10 -27.88 -12.00
CA LYS A 347 -9.17 -28.79 -12.46
C LYS A 347 -8.67 -30.22 -12.61
N GLY A 348 -7.41 -30.43 -12.99
CA GLY A 348 -6.78 -31.71 -13.18
C GLY A 348 -6.11 -31.86 -14.56
N ALA A 349 -5.16 -32.78 -14.66
CA ALA A 349 -4.44 -33.02 -15.90
C ALA A 349 -5.34 -33.60 -17.02
N GLU A 350 -6.42 -34.24 -16.65
CA GLU A 350 -7.43 -34.81 -17.56
C GLU A 350 -8.20 -33.72 -18.33
N TYR A 351 -8.15 -32.49 -17.90
CA TYR A 351 -8.78 -31.34 -18.60
C TYR A 351 -7.88 -30.76 -19.68
N ILE A 352 -6.65 -31.22 -19.79
CA ILE A 352 -5.67 -30.77 -20.78
C ILE A 352 -5.48 -31.85 -21.82
N GLU A 353 -5.71 -31.50 -23.08
CA GLU A 353 -5.61 -32.41 -24.22
C GLU A 353 -4.96 -31.73 -25.42
N GLY A 354 -4.42 -32.52 -26.33
CA GLY A 354 -3.91 -32.07 -27.62
C GLY A 354 -2.56 -31.31 -27.57
N ARG A 355 -1.82 -31.44 -28.66
CA ARG A 355 -0.61 -30.66 -29.00
C ARG A 355 0.41 -30.47 -27.88
N GLY A 356 0.71 -31.55 -27.13
CA GLY A 356 1.70 -31.49 -26.06
C GLY A 356 1.26 -30.72 -24.83
N ASN A 357 -0.02 -30.79 -24.47
CA ASN A 357 -0.65 -30.07 -23.34
C ASN A 357 -0.75 -28.55 -23.57
N ALA A 358 -0.89 -28.12 -24.80
CA ALA A 358 -1.07 -26.70 -25.16
C ALA A 358 -2.56 -26.31 -25.30
N GLU A 359 -3.48 -27.24 -25.11
CA GLU A 359 -4.92 -27.02 -25.27
C GLU A 359 -5.71 -27.53 -24.07
N SER A 360 -6.74 -26.80 -23.65
CA SER A 360 -7.71 -27.29 -22.69
C SER A 360 -9.00 -27.74 -23.39
N TYR A 361 -9.73 -28.67 -22.80
CA TYR A 361 -11.01 -29.14 -23.36
C TYR A 361 -12.06 -28.02 -23.47
N SER A 362 -11.90 -26.92 -22.71
CA SER A 362 -12.75 -25.72 -22.80
C SER A 362 -12.44 -24.82 -24.01
N GLY A 363 -11.56 -25.24 -24.91
CA GLY A 363 -11.28 -24.52 -26.16
C GLY A 363 -10.19 -23.44 -26.04
N ILE A 364 -9.49 -23.38 -24.93
CA ILE A 364 -8.36 -22.47 -24.77
C ILE A 364 -7.11 -23.14 -25.35
N SER A 365 -6.42 -22.47 -26.27
CA SER A 365 -5.24 -23.01 -26.95
C SER A 365 -4.09 -22.03 -26.96
N SER A 366 -2.97 -22.41 -26.34
CA SER A 366 -1.70 -21.67 -26.46
C SER A 366 -1.01 -21.91 -27.81
N HIS A 367 -1.36 -23.01 -28.51
CA HIS A 367 -0.83 -23.28 -29.83
C HIS A 367 -1.38 -22.33 -30.88
N TYR A 368 -2.71 -22.08 -30.82
CA TYR A 368 -3.37 -21.17 -31.74
C TYR A 368 -3.46 -19.74 -31.21
N SER A 369 -3.06 -19.48 -29.98
CA SER A 369 -3.20 -18.21 -29.29
C SER A 369 -4.63 -17.67 -29.38
N ASN A 370 -5.61 -18.53 -29.08
CA ASN A 370 -7.02 -18.19 -29.16
C ASN A 370 -7.86 -18.94 -28.13
N VAL A 371 -9.12 -18.55 -28.11
CA VAL A 371 -10.19 -19.25 -27.39
C VAL A 371 -11.29 -19.55 -28.41
N ASP A 372 -11.66 -20.84 -28.54
CA ASP A 372 -12.75 -21.27 -29.35
C ASP A 372 -13.77 -22.03 -28.48
N PHE A 373 -14.82 -21.29 -28.10
CA PHE A 373 -15.92 -21.82 -27.30
C PHE A 373 -17.01 -22.46 -28.11
N SER A 374 -16.79 -22.78 -29.38
CA SER A 374 -17.77 -23.53 -30.17
C SER A 374 -17.98 -24.91 -29.54
N ALA A 375 -19.25 -25.36 -29.52
CA ALA A 375 -19.59 -26.67 -29.00
C ALA A 375 -18.81 -27.80 -29.70
N ALA A 376 -18.47 -27.62 -30.98
CA ALA A 376 -17.67 -28.59 -31.75
C ALA A 376 -16.24 -28.70 -31.20
N THR A 377 -15.56 -27.57 -30.88
CA THR A 377 -14.21 -27.56 -30.35
C THR A 377 -14.18 -28.07 -28.93
N VAL A 378 -15.11 -27.64 -28.07
CA VAL A 378 -15.20 -28.10 -26.68
C VAL A 378 -15.40 -29.63 -26.65
N ARG A 379 -16.32 -30.17 -27.44
CA ARG A 379 -16.56 -31.63 -27.52
C ARG A 379 -15.37 -32.41 -28.05
N LYS A 380 -14.63 -31.85 -29.01
CA LYS A 380 -13.43 -32.47 -29.56
C LYS A 380 -12.33 -32.64 -28.52
N ASN A 381 -12.18 -31.63 -27.68
CA ASN A 381 -11.10 -31.53 -26.69
C ASN A 381 -11.51 -32.15 -25.34
N THR A 382 -12.79 -32.47 -25.14
CA THR A 382 -13.27 -33.02 -23.88
C THR A 382 -12.83 -34.50 -23.73
N PRO A 383 -12.24 -34.87 -22.57
CA PRO A 383 -11.93 -36.28 -22.28
C PRO A 383 -13.12 -37.20 -22.42
N ALA A 384 -12.88 -38.48 -22.68
CA ALA A 384 -13.91 -39.47 -22.92
C ALA A 384 -15.00 -39.54 -21.82
N ALA A 385 -14.61 -39.21 -20.57
CA ALA A 385 -15.52 -39.14 -19.44
C ALA A 385 -16.55 -37.98 -19.50
N PHE A 386 -16.35 -36.99 -20.39
CA PHE A 386 -17.16 -35.79 -20.48
C PHE A 386 -17.79 -35.59 -21.87
N LYS A 387 -17.93 -36.65 -22.64
CA LYS A 387 -18.39 -36.60 -24.04
C LYS A 387 -19.83 -36.09 -24.24
N ASP A 388 -20.61 -35.99 -23.18
CA ASP A 388 -22.03 -35.62 -23.25
C ASP A 388 -22.30 -34.13 -22.99
N VAL A 389 -21.27 -33.27 -23.13
CA VAL A 389 -21.42 -31.82 -22.98
C VAL A 389 -22.35 -31.26 -24.04
N LYS A 390 -23.44 -30.62 -23.59
CA LYS A 390 -24.40 -29.91 -24.44
C LYS A 390 -24.01 -28.45 -24.57
N ASP A 391 -24.50 -27.78 -25.61
CA ASP A 391 -24.26 -26.36 -25.83
C ASP A 391 -24.66 -25.49 -24.63
N ALA A 392 -25.70 -25.88 -23.91
CA ALA A 392 -26.16 -25.20 -22.69
C ALA A 392 -25.21 -25.32 -21.50
N ASP A 393 -24.29 -26.30 -21.50
CA ASP A 393 -23.37 -26.57 -20.40
C ASP A 393 -22.05 -25.77 -20.55
N ILE A 394 -21.78 -25.25 -21.76
CA ILE A 394 -20.55 -24.54 -22.10
C ILE A 394 -20.32 -23.31 -21.21
N PRO A 395 -21.31 -22.43 -20.93
CA PRO A 395 -21.11 -21.28 -20.03
C PRO A 395 -20.65 -21.68 -18.64
N ALA A 396 -21.13 -22.81 -18.10
CA ALA A 396 -20.73 -23.31 -16.77
C ALA A 396 -19.31 -23.91 -16.75
N LEU A 397 -18.82 -24.38 -17.91
CA LEU A 397 -17.46 -24.90 -18.06
C LEU A 397 -16.41 -23.78 -18.18
N LEU A 398 -16.87 -22.54 -18.44
CA LEU A 398 -16.01 -21.36 -18.61
C LEU A 398 -15.91 -20.51 -17.33
N GLN A 399 -16.71 -20.80 -16.31
CA GLN A 399 -16.66 -20.20 -14.98
C GLN A 399 -15.77 -21.01 -14.03
#